data_290783c9e1453a81f290db1be7d190f2
#
_entry.id   290783c9e1453a81f290db1be7d190f2
#
_cell.length_a   1.000
_cell.length_b   1.000
_cell.length_c   1.000
_cell.angle_alpha   90.00
_cell.angle_beta   90.00
_cell.angle_gamma   90.00
#
_symmetry.space_group_name_H-M   'P 1'
#
loop_
_entity.id
_entity.type
_entity.pdbx_description
1 polymer ?
#
loop_
_entity_poly.entity_id
_entity_poly.type
_entity_poly.pdbx_seq_one_letter_code
_entity_poly.pdbx_strand_id
1 'polypeptide(L)'
;LDQALKANKSHPFQIEWHPFQLNPNMPSIGMDRRDYLEHKFGSKMQAVEFYSTIEEKALELDLTINFSGIKRTPNTINAHRLIHWAGLEHKQQKMIDELFNSYFCNAIDIGDHDALCDIAFKVGMDRDIVARLLNGDSDIELIKERSAHSRKMGVTAVPTFIIANQNVVSGSQTSQLWGRIINELQEDLES
;
A
#
# COMPACT_ATOMS: atom_id res chain seq x y z
N LEU A 1 -0.50 6.52 -12.30
CA LEU A 1 0.96 6.62 -12.40
C LEU A 1 1.51 5.55 -13.34
N ASP A 2 1.29 4.25 -13.09
CA ASP A 2 1.87 3.13 -13.87
C ASP A 2 1.65 3.23 -15.37
N GLN A 3 0.44 3.65 -15.80
CA GLN A 3 0.15 3.86 -17.21
C GLN A 3 1.01 4.99 -17.82
N ALA A 4 1.20 6.08 -17.07
CA ALA A 4 2.03 7.20 -17.52
C ALA A 4 3.51 6.82 -17.60
N LEU A 5 4.03 6.05 -16.63
CA LEU A 5 5.40 5.54 -16.66
C LEU A 5 5.64 4.56 -17.81
N LYS A 6 4.68 3.66 -18.08
CA LYS A 6 4.76 2.75 -19.24
C LYS A 6 4.76 3.47 -20.58
N ALA A 7 3.99 4.57 -20.67
CA ALA A 7 3.92 5.40 -21.87
C ALA A 7 5.18 6.25 -22.09
N ASN A 8 5.87 6.63 -21.01
CA ASN A 8 7.11 7.43 -21.05
C ASN A 8 8.27 6.65 -20.41
N LYS A 9 8.94 5.82 -21.22
CA LYS A 9 10.03 4.95 -20.74
C LYS A 9 11.30 5.71 -20.33
N SER A 10 11.45 6.96 -20.73
CA SER A 10 12.58 7.84 -20.39
C SER A 10 12.31 8.70 -19.16
N HIS A 11 11.25 8.38 -18.39
CA HIS A 11 10.92 9.13 -17.17
C HIS A 11 12.07 9.17 -16.17
N PRO A 12 12.28 10.31 -15.44
CA PRO A 12 13.39 10.47 -14.51
C PRO A 12 13.12 9.83 -13.13
N PHE A 13 11.96 9.23 -12.89
CA PHE A 13 11.55 8.77 -11.57
C PHE A 13 12.25 7.48 -11.16
N GLN A 14 12.79 7.51 -9.95
CA GLN A 14 13.03 6.35 -9.11
C GLN A 14 11.95 6.32 -8.03
N ILE A 15 11.16 5.25 -7.97
CA ILE A 15 10.05 5.13 -7.03
C ILE A 15 10.51 4.40 -5.78
N GLU A 16 10.28 5.03 -4.62
CA GLU A 16 10.48 4.43 -3.30
C GLU A 16 9.15 4.44 -2.55
N TRP A 17 8.81 3.33 -1.90
CA TRP A 17 7.59 3.20 -1.11
C TRP A 17 7.89 3.36 0.37
N HIS A 18 7.12 4.23 1.01
CA HIS A 18 7.21 4.51 2.44
C HIS A 18 6.01 3.99 3.21
N PRO A 19 6.19 3.46 4.43
CA PRO A 19 5.08 2.94 5.22
C PRO A 19 4.18 4.07 5.72
N PHE A 20 2.87 3.83 5.67
CA PHE A 20 1.86 4.67 6.29
C PHE A 20 0.74 3.80 6.85
N GLN A 21 0.71 3.61 8.17
CA GLN A 21 -0.37 2.86 8.81
C GLN A 21 -1.61 3.74 8.91
N LEU A 22 -2.69 3.41 8.19
CA LEU A 22 -3.98 4.11 8.30
C LEU A 22 -4.55 4.01 9.71
N ASN A 23 -4.36 2.88 10.39
CA ASN A 23 -4.86 2.59 11.73
C ASN A 23 -3.69 2.19 12.65
N PRO A 24 -2.85 3.13 13.13
CA PRO A 24 -1.66 2.80 13.93
C PRO A 24 -2.00 2.16 15.28
N ASN A 25 -3.23 2.36 15.77
CA ASN A 25 -3.73 1.81 17.03
C ASN A 25 -4.54 0.52 16.83
N MET A 26 -4.53 -0.09 15.64
CA MET A 26 -5.19 -1.37 15.39
C MET A 26 -4.61 -2.44 16.33
N PRO A 27 -5.43 -3.24 17.04
CA PRO A 27 -4.92 -4.38 17.80
C PRO A 27 -4.04 -5.31 16.96
N SER A 28 -3.05 -5.94 17.56
CA SER A 28 -2.12 -6.84 16.83
C SER A 28 -2.82 -7.96 16.07
N ILE A 29 -3.93 -8.47 16.62
CA ILE A 29 -4.78 -9.47 15.98
C ILE A 29 -5.69 -8.92 14.87
N GLY A 30 -5.66 -7.61 14.62
CA GLY A 30 -6.64 -6.94 13.75
C GLY A 30 -8.04 -6.87 14.38
N MET A 31 -9.04 -6.60 13.55
CA MET A 31 -10.44 -6.47 13.95
C MET A 31 -11.34 -7.20 12.95
N ASP A 32 -12.50 -7.69 13.39
CA ASP A 32 -13.55 -8.16 12.49
C ASP A 32 -13.89 -7.05 11.48
N ARG A 33 -14.09 -7.42 10.22
CA ARG A 33 -14.29 -6.45 9.15
C ARG A 33 -15.57 -5.64 9.32
N ARG A 34 -16.65 -6.27 9.77
CA ARG A 34 -17.94 -5.61 9.97
C ARG A 34 -17.84 -4.61 11.11
N ASP A 35 -17.30 -5.04 12.25
CA ASP A 35 -17.14 -4.18 13.44
C ASP A 35 -16.28 -2.97 13.12
N TYR A 36 -15.19 -3.17 12.39
CA TYR A 36 -14.33 -2.07 11.93
C TYR A 36 -15.09 -1.06 11.05
N LEU A 37 -15.90 -1.55 10.10
CA LEU A 37 -16.63 -0.70 9.17
C LEU A 37 -17.75 0.07 9.89
N GLU A 38 -18.49 -0.57 10.79
CA GLU A 38 -19.51 0.08 11.60
C GLU A 38 -18.92 1.18 12.48
N HIS A 39 -17.77 0.89 13.10
CA HIS A 39 -17.07 1.87 13.92
C HIS A 39 -16.55 3.05 13.09
N LYS A 40 -16.02 2.80 11.89
CA LYS A 40 -15.42 3.83 11.04
C LYS A 40 -16.44 4.71 10.34
N PHE A 41 -17.55 4.15 9.87
CA PHE A 41 -18.55 4.84 9.04
C PHE A 41 -19.85 5.15 9.79
N GLY A 42 -20.01 4.69 11.03
CA GLY A 42 -21.20 4.89 11.84
C GLY A 42 -22.39 4.01 11.48
N SER A 43 -22.45 3.47 10.26
CA SER A 43 -23.48 2.52 9.86
C SER A 43 -23.02 1.61 8.70
N LYS A 44 -23.66 0.45 8.61
CA LYS A 44 -23.45 -0.48 7.49
C LYS A 44 -23.79 0.15 6.13
N MET A 45 -24.84 0.99 6.07
CA MET A 45 -25.29 1.61 4.84
C MET A 45 -24.24 2.58 4.29
N GLN A 46 -23.68 3.44 5.13
CA GLN A 46 -22.61 4.37 4.76
C GLN A 46 -21.33 3.65 4.33
N ALA A 47 -21.00 2.53 4.97
CA ALA A 47 -19.89 1.69 4.54
C ALA A 47 -20.12 1.10 3.15
N VAL A 48 -21.32 0.57 2.88
CA VAL A 48 -21.69 0.01 1.56
C VAL A 48 -21.60 1.08 0.47
N GLU A 49 -22.17 2.26 0.70
CA GLU A 49 -22.13 3.39 -0.26
C GLU A 49 -20.69 3.80 -0.60
N PHE A 50 -19.84 3.90 0.42
CA PHE A 50 -18.42 4.22 0.22
C PHE A 50 -17.69 3.16 -0.63
N TYR A 51 -17.92 1.86 -0.33
CA TYR A 51 -17.24 0.78 -1.05
C TYR A 51 -17.79 0.57 -2.45
N SER A 52 -19.08 0.84 -2.70
CA SER A 52 -19.65 0.81 -4.06
C SER A 52 -18.96 1.78 -5.01
N THR A 53 -18.65 2.99 -4.52
CA THR A 53 -17.89 3.98 -5.30
C THR A 53 -16.48 3.48 -5.65
N ILE A 54 -15.84 2.74 -4.75
CA ILE A 54 -14.51 2.16 -5.02
C ILE A 54 -14.62 1.00 -6.02
N GLU A 55 -15.64 0.14 -5.89
CA GLU A 55 -15.89 -0.96 -6.83
C GLU A 55 -16.16 -0.46 -8.25
N GLU A 56 -16.97 0.59 -8.42
CA GLU A 56 -17.22 1.24 -9.71
C GLU A 56 -15.90 1.74 -10.33
N LYS A 57 -15.08 2.42 -9.56
CA LYS A 57 -13.76 2.90 -10.02
C LYS A 57 -12.79 1.77 -10.35
N ALA A 58 -12.84 0.68 -9.62
CA ALA A 58 -12.03 -0.50 -9.88
C ALA A 58 -12.44 -1.14 -11.22
N LEU A 59 -13.75 -1.26 -11.48
CA LEU A 59 -14.26 -1.79 -12.73
C LEU A 59 -13.86 -0.92 -13.95
N GLU A 60 -13.88 0.41 -13.82
CA GLU A 60 -13.37 1.33 -14.85
C GLU A 60 -11.88 1.08 -15.21
N LEU A 61 -11.13 0.49 -14.30
CA LEU A 61 -9.70 0.20 -14.41
C LEU A 61 -9.39 -1.28 -14.66
N ASP A 62 -10.41 -2.10 -14.95
CA ASP A 62 -10.29 -3.57 -15.09
C ASP A 62 -9.70 -4.26 -13.87
N LEU A 63 -9.96 -3.71 -12.67
CA LEU A 63 -9.51 -4.28 -11.40
C LEU A 63 -10.64 -5.07 -10.75
N THR A 64 -10.38 -6.32 -10.41
CA THR A 64 -11.32 -7.15 -9.67
C THR A 64 -11.02 -7.04 -8.17
N ILE A 65 -11.98 -6.53 -7.39
CA ILE A 65 -11.89 -6.43 -5.93
C ILE A 65 -12.94 -7.34 -5.29
N ASN A 66 -12.54 -8.08 -4.26
CA ASN A 66 -13.41 -9.00 -3.50
C ASN A 66 -13.65 -8.47 -2.07
N PHE A 67 -14.31 -7.32 -1.92
CA PHE A 67 -14.61 -6.77 -0.60
C PHE A 67 -15.48 -7.68 0.26
N SER A 68 -16.40 -8.43 -0.34
CA SER A 68 -17.30 -9.36 0.37
C SER A 68 -16.55 -10.55 0.98
N GLY A 69 -15.44 -10.94 0.37
CA GLY A 69 -14.57 -12.02 0.87
C GLY A 69 -13.74 -11.61 2.09
N ILE A 70 -13.41 -10.34 2.24
CA ILE A 70 -12.57 -9.85 3.34
C ILE A 70 -13.30 -9.96 4.67
N LYS A 71 -12.79 -10.78 5.59
CA LYS A 71 -13.41 -11.02 6.92
C LYS A 71 -12.76 -10.21 8.03
N ARG A 72 -11.52 -9.77 7.85
CA ARG A 72 -10.76 -9.06 8.87
C ARG A 72 -10.12 -7.79 8.30
N THR A 73 -10.02 -6.75 9.14
CA THR A 73 -9.14 -5.60 8.91
C THR A 73 -7.87 -5.84 9.73
N PRO A 74 -6.73 -6.11 9.10
CA PRO A 74 -5.51 -6.48 9.79
C PRO A 74 -4.83 -5.31 10.48
N ASN A 75 -3.97 -5.61 11.46
CA ASN A 75 -2.87 -4.72 11.79
C ASN A 75 -1.79 -4.90 10.72
N THR A 76 -1.45 -3.83 10.03
CA THR A 76 -0.57 -3.88 8.86
C THR A 76 0.91 -3.74 9.18
N ILE A 77 1.31 -3.73 10.46
CA ILE A 77 2.73 -3.53 10.83
C ILE A 77 3.63 -4.58 10.19
N ASN A 78 3.23 -5.86 10.22
CA ASN A 78 4.02 -6.95 9.67
C ASN A 78 4.06 -6.94 8.13
N ALA A 79 2.98 -6.55 7.47
CA ALA A 79 2.98 -6.34 6.03
C ALA A 79 3.95 -5.19 5.63
N HIS A 80 4.02 -4.11 6.39
CA HIS A 80 4.98 -3.03 6.18
C HIS A 80 6.43 -3.46 6.43
N ARG A 81 6.69 -4.30 7.45
CA ARG A 81 8.01 -4.92 7.68
C ARG A 81 8.42 -5.76 6.48
N LEU A 82 7.51 -6.55 5.97
CA LEU A 82 7.74 -7.39 4.79
C LEU A 82 8.07 -6.55 3.55
N ILE A 83 7.35 -5.45 3.31
CA ILE A 83 7.66 -4.49 2.23
C ILE A 83 9.06 -3.88 2.41
N HIS A 84 9.45 -3.55 3.65
CA HIS A 84 10.78 -3.03 3.94
C HIS A 84 11.87 -4.05 3.61
N TRP A 85 11.74 -5.30 4.08
CA TRP A 85 12.72 -6.36 3.78
C TRP A 85 12.79 -6.69 2.29
N ALA A 86 11.65 -6.70 1.60
CA ALA A 86 11.61 -6.84 0.15
C ALA A 86 12.35 -5.70 -0.57
N GLY A 87 12.32 -4.49 0.00
CA GLY A 87 13.08 -3.34 -0.50
C GLY A 87 14.60 -3.58 -0.43
N LEU A 88 15.09 -4.19 0.65
CA LEU A 88 16.50 -4.54 0.80
C LEU A 88 16.97 -5.57 -0.23
N GLU A 89 16.03 -6.37 -0.75
CA GLU A 89 16.28 -7.36 -1.81
C GLU A 89 15.88 -6.87 -3.21
N HIS A 90 15.61 -5.57 -3.41
CA HIS A 90 15.14 -4.99 -4.68
C HIS A 90 13.83 -5.61 -5.22
N LYS A 91 12.97 -6.08 -4.32
CA LYS A 91 11.68 -6.73 -4.62
C LYS A 91 10.47 -5.93 -4.14
N GLN A 92 10.67 -4.67 -3.70
CA GLN A 92 9.65 -3.87 -3.01
C GLN A 92 8.35 -3.74 -3.82
N GLN A 93 8.43 -3.38 -5.11
CA GLN A 93 7.26 -3.23 -5.96
C GLN A 93 6.47 -4.54 -6.09
N LYS A 94 7.17 -5.65 -6.35
CA LYS A 94 6.52 -6.97 -6.45
C LYS A 94 5.81 -7.38 -5.16
N MET A 95 6.42 -7.06 -4.01
CA MET A 95 5.83 -7.34 -2.71
C MET A 95 4.55 -6.54 -2.49
N ILE A 96 4.55 -5.26 -2.84
CA ILE A 96 3.37 -4.40 -2.73
C ILE A 96 2.25 -4.93 -3.61
N ASP A 97 2.55 -5.23 -4.88
CA ASP A 97 1.56 -5.76 -5.83
C ASP A 97 0.93 -7.07 -5.32
N GLU A 98 1.76 -7.99 -4.79
CA GLU A 98 1.26 -9.26 -4.27
C GLU A 98 0.46 -9.10 -2.97
N LEU A 99 0.85 -8.21 -2.07
CA LEU A 99 0.08 -7.90 -0.86
C LEU A 99 -1.30 -7.28 -1.19
N PHE A 100 -1.36 -6.34 -2.12
CA PHE A 100 -2.62 -5.76 -2.57
C PHE A 100 -3.52 -6.81 -3.24
N ASN A 101 -2.97 -7.62 -4.14
CA ASN A 101 -3.69 -8.71 -4.79
C ASN A 101 -4.20 -9.74 -3.77
N SER A 102 -3.35 -10.16 -2.84
CA SER A 102 -3.71 -11.11 -1.79
C SER A 102 -4.88 -10.59 -0.93
N TYR A 103 -4.80 -9.36 -0.46
CA TYR A 103 -5.82 -8.81 0.43
C TYR A 103 -7.10 -8.42 -0.31
N PHE A 104 -7.00 -7.63 -1.38
CA PHE A 104 -8.18 -7.04 -2.03
C PHE A 104 -8.83 -7.95 -3.07
N CYS A 105 -8.06 -8.76 -3.79
CA CYS A 105 -8.61 -9.65 -4.81
C CYS A 105 -8.91 -11.04 -4.25
N ASN A 106 -8.02 -11.59 -3.41
CA ASN A 106 -8.13 -12.95 -2.90
C ASN A 106 -8.66 -13.02 -1.47
N ALA A 107 -8.92 -11.88 -0.81
CA ALA A 107 -9.41 -11.79 0.57
C ALA A 107 -8.55 -12.52 1.61
N ILE A 108 -7.24 -12.63 1.36
CA ILE A 108 -6.26 -13.23 2.27
C ILE A 108 -5.93 -12.22 3.38
N ASP A 109 -5.95 -12.66 4.64
CA ASP A 109 -5.58 -11.81 5.78
C ASP A 109 -4.07 -11.56 5.80
N ILE A 110 -3.64 -10.36 5.41
CA ILE A 110 -2.23 -9.91 5.46
C ILE A 110 -1.75 -9.55 6.87
N GLY A 111 -2.53 -9.79 7.90
CA GLY A 111 -2.11 -9.79 9.30
C GLY A 111 -1.63 -11.15 9.78
N ASP A 112 -1.95 -12.22 9.06
CA ASP A 112 -1.55 -13.58 9.37
C ASP A 112 -0.10 -13.85 8.95
N HIS A 113 0.69 -14.43 9.86
CA HIS A 113 2.12 -14.66 9.62
C HIS A 113 2.38 -15.72 8.54
N ASP A 114 1.60 -16.79 8.50
CA ASP A 114 1.78 -17.84 7.50
C ASP A 114 1.42 -17.33 6.10
N ALA A 115 0.34 -16.54 6.00
CA ALA A 115 -0.03 -15.87 4.77
C ALA A 115 1.07 -14.92 4.28
N LEU A 116 1.67 -14.13 5.17
CA LEU A 116 2.79 -13.25 4.82
C LEU A 116 4.03 -14.02 4.36
N CYS A 117 4.35 -15.16 5.00
CA CYS A 117 5.44 -16.04 4.58
C CYS A 117 5.21 -16.62 3.17
N ASP A 118 3.98 -17.02 2.88
CA ASP A 118 3.62 -17.56 1.56
C ASP A 118 3.66 -16.46 0.47
N ILE A 119 3.23 -15.26 0.80
CA ILE A 119 3.35 -14.08 -0.08
C ILE A 119 4.84 -13.76 -0.36
N ALA A 120 5.68 -13.78 0.68
CA ALA A 120 7.11 -13.57 0.56
C ALA A 120 7.77 -14.61 -0.38
N PHE A 121 7.41 -15.87 -0.20
CA PHE A 121 7.90 -16.96 -1.06
C PHE A 121 7.50 -16.76 -2.53
N LYS A 122 6.28 -16.37 -2.83
CA LYS A 122 5.81 -16.06 -4.19
C LYS A 122 6.63 -14.94 -4.85
N VAL A 123 7.07 -13.97 -4.05
CA VAL A 123 7.91 -12.85 -4.52
C VAL A 123 9.38 -13.26 -4.67
N GLY A 124 9.75 -14.47 -4.22
CA GLY A 124 11.08 -15.04 -4.30
C GLY A 124 11.98 -14.69 -3.11
N MET A 125 11.40 -14.40 -1.93
CA MET A 125 12.10 -14.29 -0.66
C MET A 125 12.17 -15.66 0.03
N ASP A 126 13.14 -15.83 0.91
CA ASP A 126 13.27 -17.05 1.72
C ASP A 126 12.19 -17.10 2.81
N ARG A 127 11.30 -18.11 2.72
CA ARG A 127 10.16 -18.30 3.61
C ARG A 127 10.57 -18.46 5.08
N ASP A 128 11.65 -19.22 5.33
CA ASP A 128 12.09 -19.53 6.69
C ASP A 128 12.79 -18.34 7.36
N ILE A 129 13.50 -17.54 6.57
CA ILE A 129 14.07 -16.27 7.04
C ILE A 129 12.94 -15.32 7.40
N VAL A 130 11.95 -15.16 6.53
CA VAL A 130 10.80 -14.27 6.79
C VAL A 130 10.02 -14.74 8.02
N ALA A 131 9.76 -16.04 8.18
CA ALA A 131 9.09 -16.58 9.35
C ALA A 131 9.82 -16.25 10.66
N ARG A 132 11.15 -16.39 10.67
CA ARG A 132 11.97 -16.02 11.85
C ARG A 132 11.90 -14.52 12.14
N LEU A 133 11.97 -13.67 11.12
CA LEU A 133 11.88 -12.22 11.27
C LEU A 133 10.49 -11.79 11.77
N LEU A 134 9.41 -12.37 11.26
CA LEU A 134 8.04 -12.07 11.69
C LEU A 134 7.78 -12.50 13.15
N ASN A 135 8.37 -13.60 13.61
CA ASN A 135 8.26 -14.06 14.99
C ASN A 135 9.03 -13.21 16.00
N GLY A 136 9.95 -12.37 15.55
CA GLY A 136 10.66 -11.41 16.38
C GLY A 136 10.18 -9.98 16.16
N ASP A 137 10.77 -9.05 16.89
CA ASP A 137 10.43 -7.61 16.88
C ASP A 137 11.28 -6.81 15.88
N SER A 138 12.03 -7.48 15.00
CA SER A 138 12.91 -6.82 14.02
C SER A 138 12.15 -5.77 13.23
N ASP A 139 12.68 -4.55 13.20
CA ASP A 139 12.19 -3.41 12.43
C ASP A 139 10.75 -2.90 12.77
N ILE A 140 10.12 -3.39 13.85
CA ILE A 140 8.81 -2.88 14.29
C ILE A 140 8.90 -1.37 14.57
N GLU A 141 9.85 -0.96 15.40
CA GLU A 141 10.01 0.45 15.77
C GLU A 141 10.44 1.28 14.57
N LEU A 142 11.33 0.79 13.72
CA LEU A 142 11.71 1.46 12.47
C LEU A 142 10.49 1.78 11.60
N ILE A 143 9.59 0.80 11.41
CA ILE A 143 8.38 1.01 10.59
C ILE A 143 7.42 1.99 11.26
N LYS A 144 7.24 1.93 12.57
CA LYS A 144 6.42 2.90 13.31
C LYS A 144 6.97 4.32 13.19
N GLU A 145 8.28 4.48 13.36
CA GLU A 145 8.96 5.78 13.23
C GLU A 145 8.84 6.34 11.82
N ARG A 146 9.04 5.53 10.77
CA ARG A 146 8.85 5.93 9.37
C ARG A 146 7.41 6.34 9.09
N SER A 147 6.43 5.59 9.59
CA SER A 147 5.00 5.94 9.45
C SER A 147 4.64 7.23 10.20
N ALA A 148 5.21 7.44 11.40
CA ALA A 148 5.04 8.67 12.15
C ALA A 148 5.72 9.87 11.47
N HIS A 149 6.89 9.66 10.87
CA HIS A 149 7.60 10.68 10.09
C HIS A 149 6.77 11.14 8.89
N SER A 150 6.17 10.20 8.13
CA SER A 150 5.26 10.55 7.02
C SER A 150 4.13 11.49 7.48
N ARG A 151 3.54 11.23 8.67
CA ARG A 151 2.53 12.13 9.26
C ARG A 151 3.08 13.51 9.61
N LYS A 152 4.28 13.58 10.17
CA LYS A 152 4.95 14.86 10.48
C LYS A 152 5.24 15.69 9.24
N MET A 153 5.48 15.03 8.10
CA MET A 153 5.63 15.68 6.79
C MET A 153 4.29 16.15 6.19
N GLY A 154 3.17 15.99 6.91
CA GLY A 154 1.85 16.43 6.45
C GLY A 154 1.07 15.40 5.64
N VAL A 155 1.53 14.15 5.53
CA VAL A 155 0.75 13.09 4.90
C VAL A 155 -0.42 12.73 5.80
N THR A 156 -1.65 12.94 5.33
CA THR A 156 -2.89 12.66 6.05
C THR A 156 -3.72 11.55 5.41
N ALA A 157 -3.43 11.22 4.16
CA ALA A 157 -4.15 10.23 3.37
C ALA A 157 -3.20 9.51 2.41
N VAL A 158 -3.63 8.39 1.86
CA VAL A 158 -2.91 7.61 0.86
C VAL A 158 -3.80 7.35 -0.37
N PRO A 159 -3.22 7.28 -1.56
CA PRO A 159 -1.82 7.50 -1.86
C PRO A 159 -1.42 8.99 -1.76
N THR A 160 -0.22 9.25 -1.30
CA THR A 160 0.42 10.58 -1.37
C THR A 160 1.79 10.40 -2.00
N PHE A 161 2.11 11.23 -2.98
CA PHE A 161 3.37 11.20 -3.72
C PHE A 161 4.17 12.45 -3.39
N ILE A 162 5.43 12.27 -3.03
CA ILE A 162 6.39 13.35 -2.79
C ILE A 162 7.43 13.28 -3.90
N ILE A 163 7.51 14.32 -4.72
CA ILE A 163 8.35 14.37 -5.91
C ILE A 163 9.51 15.32 -5.63
N ALA A 164 10.75 14.83 -5.80
CA ALA A 164 11.98 15.56 -5.59
C ALA A 164 12.07 16.26 -4.20
N ASN A 165 11.39 15.70 -3.18
CA ASN A 165 11.28 16.28 -1.83
C ASN A 165 10.66 17.68 -1.74
N GLN A 166 9.96 18.14 -2.76
CA GLN A 166 9.42 19.50 -2.87
C GLN A 166 7.95 19.54 -3.22
N ASN A 167 7.51 18.72 -4.17
CA ASN A 167 6.16 18.74 -4.68
C ASN A 167 5.35 17.59 -4.10
N VAL A 168 4.12 17.87 -3.64
CA VAL A 168 3.23 16.87 -3.05
C VAL A 168 1.99 16.71 -3.93
N VAL A 169 1.74 15.47 -4.38
CA VAL A 169 0.52 15.10 -5.10
C VAL A 169 -0.27 14.14 -4.22
N SER A 170 -1.45 14.56 -3.80
CA SER A 170 -2.31 13.79 -2.90
C SER A 170 -3.43 13.10 -3.67
N GLY A 171 -3.74 11.86 -3.31
CA GLY A 171 -4.80 11.06 -3.90
C GLY A 171 -4.43 10.41 -5.24
N SER A 172 -5.35 9.59 -5.74
CA SER A 172 -5.23 8.97 -7.06
C SER A 172 -5.45 10.01 -8.15
N GLN A 173 -4.53 10.10 -9.10
CA GLN A 173 -4.54 11.06 -10.18
C GLN A 173 -4.61 10.36 -11.55
N THR A 174 -5.10 11.08 -12.56
CA THR A 174 -5.20 10.56 -13.93
C THR A 174 -3.84 10.34 -14.56
N SER A 175 -3.75 9.42 -15.51
CA SER A 175 -2.54 9.19 -16.31
C SER A 175 -2.12 10.45 -17.10
N GLN A 176 -3.07 11.28 -17.50
CA GLN A 176 -2.81 12.55 -18.20
C GLN A 176 -2.09 13.56 -17.28
N LEU A 177 -2.51 13.69 -16.01
CA LEU A 177 -1.82 14.56 -15.04
C LEU A 177 -0.39 14.07 -14.81
N TRP A 178 -0.21 12.77 -14.60
CA TRP A 178 1.12 12.18 -14.45
C TRP A 178 2.00 12.39 -15.68
N GLY A 179 1.45 12.29 -16.90
CA GLY A 179 2.17 12.58 -18.13
C GLY A 179 2.70 14.02 -18.19
N ARG A 180 1.88 15.01 -17.78
CA ARG A 180 2.30 16.41 -17.68
C ARG A 180 3.43 16.61 -16.67
N ILE A 181 3.29 16.06 -15.46
CA ILE A 181 4.33 16.16 -14.42
C ILE A 181 5.65 15.54 -14.90
N ILE A 182 5.61 14.40 -15.59
CA ILE A 182 6.81 13.76 -16.14
C ILE A 182 7.50 14.68 -17.15
N ASN A 183 6.75 15.27 -18.08
CA ASN A 183 7.30 16.16 -19.12
C ASN A 183 7.92 17.41 -18.51
N GLU A 184 7.21 18.08 -17.57
CA GLU A 184 7.73 19.27 -16.87
C GLU A 184 9.07 19.00 -16.17
N LEU A 185 9.16 17.86 -15.47
CA LEU A 185 10.41 17.47 -14.78
C LEU A 185 11.55 17.09 -15.73
N GLN A 186 11.24 16.57 -16.93
CA GLN A 186 12.25 16.30 -17.94
C GLN A 186 12.81 17.60 -18.52
N GLU A 187 11.96 18.59 -18.80
CA GLU A 187 12.37 19.91 -19.28
C GLU A 187 13.25 20.64 -18.26
N ASP A 188 12.92 20.55 -16.96
CA ASP A 188 13.71 21.14 -15.88
C ASP A 188 15.09 20.50 -15.72
N LEU A 189 15.25 19.21 -16.06
CA LEU A 189 16.53 18.50 -15.99
C LEU A 189 17.45 18.78 -17.21
N GLU A 190 16.88 19.24 -18.32
CA GLU A 190 17.60 19.58 -19.54
C GLU A 190 18.01 21.06 -19.59
N SER A 191 17.51 21.88 -18.65
CA SER A 191 17.76 23.34 -18.56
C SER A 191 18.98 23.64 -17.70
#